data_dce21bc0348dadc7fd1e9bb0a2df2b38
#
_entry.id   dce21bc0348dadc7fd1e9bb0a2df2b38
#
_cell.length_a   1.000
_cell.length_b   1.000
_cell.length_c   1.000
_cell.angle_alpha   90.00
_cell.angle_beta   90.00
_cell.angle_gamma   90.00
#
_symmetry.space_group_name_H-M   'P 1'
#
loop_
_entity.id
_entity.type
_entity.pdbx_description
1 polymer ?
#
loop_
_entity_poly.entity_id
_entity_poly.type
_entity_poly.pdbx_seq_one_letter_code
_entity_poly.pdbx_strand_id
1 'polypeptide(L)'
;MTGFADHIDAPARSSPPPTDTVQLKHPGRAIAAIIAVFLAVVLLVSLVTNHRYQWSVVWHYLFNSQILQGLARTLILTVAAMTIAFVLGIVLAACRLSENKVLSIAAGTYVWFFRGTPLLVQLIFWYYLSALYPRLGIGIPFGGPVLVSGGTNAILNLWFVALLGLSLNESAYMAEIVRGGLLSVPRQQSEAAKALGMSGWLAFRRIILPQALRVIVPPTGNQVIGMLKYSSLVSVIALPELLYSAQLIYSQNFETIPLLIVVSIWYLVCTSVLSVIQHYVERYYGRGSHPAQAKKSLRQRLPGRGRASSAVMTARSVRVAGAEQ
;
A
#
# COMPACT_ATOMS: atom_id res chain seq x y z
N MET A 1 77.44 -26.56 -3.42
CA MET A 1 76.42 -27.45 -3.99
C MET A 1 75.21 -26.65 -4.26
N THR A 2 74.97 -26.38 -5.48
CA THR A 2 73.99 -25.54 -6.15
C THR A 2 72.61 -26.18 -6.13
N GLY A 3 71.60 -25.50 -5.66
CA GLY A 3 70.17 -25.87 -5.74
C GLY A 3 69.46 -24.99 -6.74
N PHE A 4 69.09 -25.56 -7.85
CA PHE A 4 68.30 -24.99 -8.95
C PHE A 4 66.87 -24.75 -8.48
N ALA A 5 66.41 -23.51 -8.54
CA ALA A 5 64.97 -23.15 -8.37
C ALA A 5 64.40 -23.03 -9.79
N ASP A 6 63.62 -24.04 -10.20
CA ASP A 6 62.80 -24.00 -11.40
C ASP A 6 61.68 -22.98 -11.26
N HIS A 7 61.82 -21.89 -12.00
CA HIS A 7 60.66 -21.00 -12.28
C HIS A 7 59.73 -21.69 -13.28
N ILE A 8 58.65 -22.25 -12.79
CA ILE A 8 57.54 -22.69 -13.64
C ILE A 8 56.74 -21.44 -14.02
N ASP A 9 57.00 -20.93 -15.22
CA ASP A 9 56.16 -19.90 -15.84
C ASP A 9 54.76 -20.46 -16.08
N ALA A 10 53.81 -20.03 -15.27
CA ALA A 10 52.40 -20.33 -15.51
C ALA A 10 51.95 -19.64 -16.81
N PRO A 11 51.30 -20.36 -17.75
CA PRO A 11 50.87 -19.77 -19.01
C PRO A 11 49.86 -18.64 -18.75
N ALA A 12 50.14 -17.48 -19.33
CA ALA A 12 49.27 -16.33 -19.29
C ALA A 12 47.84 -16.71 -19.74
N ARG A 13 46.89 -16.63 -18.84
CA ARG A 13 45.45 -16.84 -19.16
C ARG A 13 45.06 -15.79 -20.19
N SER A 14 44.91 -16.22 -21.44
CA SER A 14 44.32 -15.41 -22.49
C SER A 14 42.92 -15.02 -22.06
N SER A 15 42.65 -13.71 -21.93
CA SER A 15 41.31 -13.19 -21.71
C SER A 15 40.40 -13.67 -22.84
N PRO A 16 39.18 -14.18 -22.54
CA PRO A 16 38.27 -14.59 -23.59
C PRO A 16 37.95 -13.39 -24.48
N PRO A 17 37.78 -13.61 -25.79
CA PRO A 17 37.45 -12.53 -26.71
C PRO A 17 36.15 -11.83 -26.27
N PRO A 18 36.03 -10.49 -26.49
CA PRO A 18 34.82 -9.77 -26.16
C PRO A 18 33.64 -10.39 -26.90
N THR A 19 32.73 -11.00 -26.15
CA THR A 19 31.46 -11.49 -26.69
C THR A 19 30.64 -10.30 -27.13
N ASP A 20 30.48 -10.06 -28.40
CA ASP A 20 29.54 -9.11 -28.96
C ASP A 20 28.12 -9.52 -28.53
N THR A 21 27.60 -8.85 -27.54
CA THR A 21 26.21 -9.04 -27.10
C THR A 21 25.31 -8.44 -28.17
N VAL A 22 24.84 -9.25 -29.10
CA VAL A 22 23.79 -8.85 -30.04
C VAL A 22 22.51 -8.65 -29.27
N GLN A 23 22.00 -7.40 -29.26
CA GLN A 23 20.69 -7.10 -28.65
C GLN A 23 19.59 -7.78 -29.45
N LEU A 24 18.99 -8.82 -28.88
CA LEU A 24 17.82 -9.47 -29.45
C LEU A 24 16.69 -8.43 -29.59
N LYS A 25 16.33 -8.12 -30.84
CA LYS A 25 15.15 -7.33 -31.14
C LYS A 25 13.93 -8.19 -30.80
N HIS A 26 13.11 -7.74 -29.86
CA HIS A 26 11.85 -8.39 -29.50
C HIS A 26 10.68 -7.74 -30.27
N PRO A 27 10.36 -8.19 -31.49
CA PRO A 27 9.29 -7.59 -32.29
C PRO A 27 7.93 -7.68 -31.58
N GLY A 28 7.72 -8.71 -30.76
CA GLY A 28 6.51 -8.84 -29.93
C GLY A 28 6.27 -7.69 -28.95
N ARG A 29 7.33 -7.04 -28.46
CA ARG A 29 7.15 -5.85 -27.59
C ARG A 29 6.68 -4.64 -28.37
N ALA A 30 7.11 -4.47 -29.60
CA ALA A 30 6.66 -3.39 -30.47
C ALA A 30 5.19 -3.60 -30.87
N ILE A 31 4.81 -4.83 -31.23
CA ILE A 31 3.43 -5.19 -31.56
C ILE A 31 2.52 -4.97 -30.34
N ALA A 32 2.92 -5.45 -29.15
CA ALA A 32 2.15 -5.23 -27.91
C ALA A 32 1.99 -3.73 -27.59
N ALA A 33 3.03 -2.92 -27.80
CA ALA A 33 2.94 -1.46 -27.61
C ALA A 33 1.96 -0.80 -28.60
N ILE A 34 1.99 -1.20 -29.88
CA ILE A 34 1.07 -0.69 -30.90
C ILE A 34 -0.38 -1.06 -30.54
N ILE A 35 -0.63 -2.32 -30.16
CA ILE A 35 -1.97 -2.76 -29.72
C ILE A 35 -2.43 -1.97 -28.50
N ALA A 36 -1.58 -1.76 -27.51
CA ALA A 36 -1.91 -1.00 -26.30
C ALA A 36 -2.25 0.47 -26.65
N VAL A 37 -1.48 1.11 -27.53
CA VAL A 37 -1.75 2.48 -27.99
C VAL A 37 -3.06 2.52 -28.78
N PHE A 38 -3.29 1.57 -29.69
CA PHE A 38 -4.54 1.48 -30.46
C PHE A 38 -5.75 1.38 -29.53
N LEU A 39 -5.73 0.46 -28.56
CA LEU A 39 -6.81 0.30 -27.58
C LEU A 39 -7.01 1.56 -26.72
N ALA A 40 -5.93 2.23 -26.33
CA ALA A 40 -6.01 3.50 -25.61
C ALA A 40 -6.67 4.60 -26.45
N VAL A 41 -6.32 4.69 -27.73
CA VAL A 41 -6.93 5.65 -28.66
C VAL A 41 -8.41 5.36 -28.86
N VAL A 42 -8.79 4.10 -29.10
CA VAL A 42 -10.20 3.68 -29.24
C VAL A 42 -11.00 4.05 -28.00
N LEU A 43 -10.44 3.79 -26.81
CA LEU A 43 -11.08 4.13 -25.52
C LEU A 43 -11.24 5.66 -25.37
N LEU A 44 -10.20 6.44 -25.67
CA LEU A 44 -10.25 7.92 -25.61
C LEU A 44 -11.28 8.49 -26.59
N VAL A 45 -11.30 7.98 -27.82
CA VAL A 45 -12.29 8.40 -28.83
C VAL A 45 -13.70 8.07 -28.32
N SER A 46 -13.92 6.88 -27.79
CA SER A 46 -15.20 6.49 -27.21
C SER A 46 -15.62 7.41 -26.05
N LEU A 47 -14.70 7.76 -25.15
CA LEU A 47 -14.96 8.67 -24.04
C LEU A 47 -15.41 10.06 -24.49
N VAL A 48 -14.85 10.56 -25.61
CA VAL A 48 -15.16 11.90 -26.12
C VAL A 48 -16.40 11.91 -27.00
N THR A 49 -16.58 10.90 -27.87
CA THR A 49 -17.64 10.90 -28.90
C THR A 49 -18.95 10.29 -28.45
N ASN A 50 -18.94 9.44 -27.42
CA ASN A 50 -20.15 8.79 -26.97
C ASN A 50 -21.00 9.72 -26.09
N HIS A 51 -22.09 10.24 -26.64
CA HIS A 51 -23.02 11.15 -25.96
C HIS A 51 -23.66 10.55 -24.69
N ARG A 52 -23.63 9.23 -24.50
CA ARG A 52 -24.19 8.57 -23.30
C ARG A 52 -23.41 8.86 -22.03
N TYR A 53 -22.17 9.37 -22.13
CA TYR A 53 -21.42 9.84 -20.97
C TYR A 53 -21.96 11.14 -20.36
N GLN A 54 -22.71 11.94 -21.16
CA GLN A 54 -23.35 13.17 -20.71
C GLN A 54 -22.41 14.08 -19.89
N TRP A 55 -21.26 14.46 -20.47
CA TRP A 55 -20.24 15.23 -19.76
C TRP A 55 -20.75 16.55 -19.18
N SER A 56 -21.78 17.17 -19.78
CA SER A 56 -22.44 18.36 -19.24
C SER A 56 -23.06 18.09 -17.85
N VAL A 57 -23.67 16.92 -17.68
CA VAL A 57 -24.25 16.48 -16.40
C VAL A 57 -23.14 16.20 -15.38
N VAL A 58 -22.04 15.55 -15.81
CA VAL A 58 -20.86 15.30 -14.96
C VAL A 58 -20.35 16.63 -14.38
N TRP A 59 -20.16 17.66 -15.23
CA TRP A 59 -19.69 18.97 -14.77
C TRP A 59 -20.68 19.67 -13.84
N HIS A 60 -21.98 19.55 -14.13
CA HIS A 60 -23.03 20.12 -13.29
C HIS A 60 -23.03 19.55 -11.87
N TYR A 61 -22.85 18.21 -11.74
CA TYR A 61 -22.90 17.56 -10.43
C TYR A 61 -21.54 17.48 -9.74
N LEU A 62 -20.42 17.75 -10.41
CA LEU A 62 -19.08 17.60 -9.83
C LEU A 62 -18.90 18.40 -8.53
N PHE A 63 -19.47 19.60 -8.48
CA PHE A 63 -19.41 20.49 -7.32
C PHE A 63 -20.79 20.68 -6.63
N ASN A 64 -21.72 19.77 -6.89
CA ASN A 64 -23.01 19.78 -6.21
C ASN A 64 -22.82 19.64 -4.69
N SER A 65 -23.59 20.41 -3.90
CA SER A 65 -23.46 20.45 -2.44
C SER A 65 -23.68 19.10 -1.77
N GLN A 66 -24.60 18.27 -2.29
CA GLN A 66 -24.88 16.93 -1.77
C GLN A 66 -23.71 15.99 -2.01
N ILE A 67 -23.06 16.07 -3.18
CA ILE A 67 -21.84 15.28 -3.52
C ILE A 67 -20.69 15.70 -2.61
N LEU A 68 -20.46 17.02 -2.43
CA LEU A 68 -19.37 17.51 -1.58
C LEU A 68 -19.59 17.17 -0.10
N GLN A 69 -20.82 17.20 0.39
CA GLN A 69 -21.15 16.72 1.73
C GLN A 69 -20.89 15.22 1.87
N GLY A 70 -21.28 14.43 0.87
CA GLY A 70 -20.97 13.00 0.81
C GLY A 70 -19.45 12.75 0.86
N LEU A 71 -18.68 13.51 0.09
CA LEU A 71 -17.22 13.46 0.10
C LEU A 71 -16.63 13.77 1.47
N ALA A 72 -17.10 14.84 2.11
CA ALA A 72 -16.66 15.20 3.46
C ALA A 72 -16.94 14.07 4.46
N ARG A 73 -18.13 13.45 4.40
CA ARG A 73 -18.49 12.29 5.25
C ARG A 73 -17.60 11.09 4.98
N THR A 74 -17.28 10.78 3.71
CA THR A 74 -16.31 9.75 3.33
C THR A 74 -14.93 9.97 3.97
N LEU A 75 -14.43 11.21 3.92
CA LEU A 75 -13.13 11.56 4.53
C LEU A 75 -13.17 11.44 6.06
N ILE A 76 -14.20 11.95 6.71
CA ILE A 76 -14.38 11.84 8.16
C ILE A 76 -14.45 10.37 8.58
N LEU A 77 -15.26 9.57 7.87
CA LEU A 77 -15.41 8.14 8.15
C LEU A 77 -14.07 7.40 7.99
N THR A 78 -13.31 7.71 6.93
CA THR A 78 -11.99 7.13 6.69
C THR A 78 -11.02 7.43 7.82
N VAL A 79 -10.91 8.71 8.24
CA VAL A 79 -10.01 9.12 9.32
C VAL A 79 -10.42 8.49 10.65
N ALA A 80 -11.72 8.54 10.98
CA ALA A 80 -12.22 7.97 12.23
C ALA A 80 -12.03 6.46 12.30
N ALA A 81 -12.42 5.73 11.24
CA ALA A 81 -12.26 4.28 11.18
C ALA A 81 -10.80 3.84 11.25
N MET A 82 -9.90 4.53 10.51
CA MET A 82 -8.47 4.23 10.55
C MET A 82 -7.85 4.52 11.91
N THR A 83 -8.25 5.59 12.58
CA THR A 83 -7.75 5.93 13.92
C THR A 83 -8.13 4.84 14.93
N ILE A 84 -9.40 4.43 14.94
CA ILE A 84 -9.89 3.36 15.80
C ILE A 84 -9.18 2.04 15.46
N ALA A 85 -9.09 1.71 14.17
CA ALA A 85 -8.44 0.49 13.69
C ALA A 85 -6.95 0.43 14.06
N PHE A 86 -6.25 1.56 13.98
CA PHE A 86 -4.84 1.64 14.35
C PHE A 86 -4.62 1.38 15.85
N VAL A 87 -5.43 2.03 16.70
CA VAL A 87 -5.35 1.83 18.16
C VAL A 87 -5.66 0.37 18.53
N LEU A 88 -6.77 -0.16 18.01
CA LEU A 88 -7.15 -1.56 18.25
C LEU A 88 -6.12 -2.54 17.68
N GLY A 89 -5.58 -2.24 16.50
CA GLY A 89 -4.54 -3.03 15.86
C GLY A 89 -3.25 -3.14 16.69
N ILE A 90 -2.82 -2.04 17.32
CA ILE A 90 -1.69 -2.06 18.26
C ILE A 90 -1.99 -2.96 19.47
N VAL A 91 -3.18 -2.84 20.06
CA VAL A 91 -3.59 -3.68 21.21
C VAL A 91 -3.61 -5.15 20.81
N LEU A 92 -4.23 -5.48 19.68
CA LEU A 92 -4.28 -6.84 19.16
C LEU A 92 -2.89 -7.39 18.82
N ALA A 93 -1.99 -6.59 18.25
CA ALA A 93 -0.61 -6.99 17.99
C ALA A 93 0.14 -7.29 19.30
N ALA A 94 -0.04 -6.45 20.33
CA ALA A 94 0.54 -6.68 21.66
C ALA A 94 0.01 -7.97 22.29
N CYS A 95 -1.30 -8.23 22.22
CA CYS A 95 -1.90 -9.48 22.68
C CYS A 95 -1.36 -10.70 21.92
N ARG A 96 -1.18 -10.58 20.58
CA ARG A 96 -0.61 -11.65 19.74
C ARG A 96 0.85 -11.98 20.06
N LEU A 97 1.61 -11.01 20.54
CA LEU A 97 3.02 -11.16 20.92
C LEU A 97 3.18 -11.49 22.41
N SER A 98 2.09 -11.54 23.18
CA SER A 98 2.11 -11.85 24.60
C SER A 98 2.50 -13.31 24.85
N GLU A 99 3.26 -13.55 25.92
CA GLU A 99 3.56 -14.90 26.45
C GLU A 99 2.31 -15.59 27.00
N ASN A 100 1.27 -14.81 27.37
CA ASN A 100 -0.01 -15.35 27.79
C ASN A 100 -0.75 -15.99 26.62
N LYS A 101 -0.82 -17.32 26.60
CA LYS A 101 -1.47 -18.09 25.53
C LYS A 101 -2.94 -17.73 25.34
N VAL A 102 -3.67 -17.38 26.40
CA VAL A 102 -5.09 -17.02 26.32
C VAL A 102 -5.25 -15.73 25.50
N LEU A 103 -4.46 -14.70 25.79
CA LEU A 103 -4.48 -13.44 25.04
C LEU A 103 -4.04 -13.64 23.58
N SER A 104 -2.99 -14.42 23.37
CA SER A 104 -2.46 -14.67 22.03
C SER A 104 -3.45 -15.46 21.17
N ILE A 105 -4.13 -16.48 21.74
CA ILE A 105 -5.15 -17.26 21.03
C ILE A 105 -6.38 -16.39 20.73
N ALA A 106 -6.90 -15.66 21.73
CA ALA A 106 -8.07 -14.80 21.55
C ALA A 106 -7.84 -13.75 20.46
N ALA A 107 -6.71 -13.03 20.50
CA ALA A 107 -6.34 -12.08 19.47
C ALA A 107 -6.10 -12.76 18.10
N GLY A 108 -5.57 -13.99 18.12
CA GLY A 108 -5.41 -14.81 16.92
C GLY A 108 -6.73 -15.16 16.26
N THR A 109 -7.70 -15.61 17.03
CA THR A 109 -9.06 -15.94 16.58
C THR A 109 -9.77 -14.71 16.02
N TYR A 110 -9.63 -13.55 16.71
CA TYR A 110 -10.16 -12.28 16.20
C TYR A 110 -9.59 -11.94 14.82
N VAL A 111 -8.27 -11.96 14.67
CA VAL A 111 -7.60 -11.64 13.40
C VAL A 111 -8.00 -12.62 12.31
N TRP A 112 -8.06 -13.92 12.63
CA TRP A 112 -8.51 -14.96 11.70
C TRP A 112 -9.93 -14.71 11.22
N PHE A 113 -10.87 -14.42 12.13
CA PHE A 113 -12.27 -14.20 11.82
C PHE A 113 -12.47 -12.96 10.92
N PHE A 114 -11.96 -11.80 11.35
CA PHE A 114 -12.18 -10.54 10.65
C PHE A 114 -11.47 -10.47 9.29
N ARG A 115 -10.32 -11.12 9.13
CA ARG A 115 -9.64 -11.22 7.83
C ARG A 115 -10.18 -12.35 6.95
N GLY A 116 -10.81 -13.35 7.54
CA GLY A 116 -11.38 -14.48 6.82
C GLY A 116 -12.80 -14.25 6.30
N THR A 117 -13.47 -13.18 6.72
CA THR A 117 -14.84 -12.87 6.31
C THR A 117 -14.93 -11.57 5.51
N PRO A 118 -15.82 -11.48 4.49
CA PRO A 118 -15.94 -10.28 3.67
C PRO A 118 -16.46 -9.07 4.48
N LEU A 119 -15.81 -7.92 4.34
CA LEU A 119 -16.20 -6.68 5.03
C LEU A 119 -17.68 -6.30 4.77
N LEU A 120 -18.14 -6.44 3.53
CA LEU A 120 -19.54 -6.15 3.19
C LEU A 120 -20.52 -7.00 4.01
N VAL A 121 -20.24 -8.28 4.17
CA VAL A 121 -21.09 -9.19 4.97
C VAL A 121 -21.08 -8.77 6.45
N GLN A 122 -19.93 -8.37 6.97
CA GLN A 122 -19.81 -7.85 8.35
C GLN A 122 -20.64 -6.59 8.55
N LEU A 123 -20.60 -5.62 7.59
CA LEU A 123 -21.41 -4.39 7.66
C LEU A 123 -22.90 -4.69 7.68
N ILE A 124 -23.37 -5.58 6.80
CA ILE A 124 -24.76 -6.01 6.73
C ILE A 124 -25.18 -6.69 8.05
N PHE A 125 -24.32 -7.57 8.58
CA PHE A 125 -24.58 -8.26 9.86
C PHE A 125 -24.74 -7.28 11.02
N TRP A 126 -23.84 -6.31 11.15
CA TRP A 126 -23.91 -5.29 12.19
C TRP A 126 -25.18 -4.41 12.04
N TYR A 127 -25.56 -4.09 10.82
CA TYR A 127 -26.75 -3.32 10.53
C TYR A 127 -28.04 -4.03 10.94
N TYR A 128 -28.14 -5.34 10.66
CA TYR A 128 -29.28 -6.16 11.01
C TYR A 128 -29.19 -6.80 12.40
N LEU A 129 -28.24 -6.41 13.23
CA LEU A 129 -28.06 -7.01 14.56
C LEU A 129 -29.31 -6.83 15.45
N SER A 130 -30.08 -5.78 15.25
CA SER A 130 -31.34 -5.54 15.97
C SER A 130 -32.43 -6.60 15.71
N ALA A 131 -32.35 -7.31 14.58
CA ALA A 131 -33.26 -8.41 14.29
C ALA A 131 -33.01 -9.63 15.19
N LEU A 132 -31.74 -9.83 15.60
CA LEU A 132 -31.34 -10.90 16.52
C LEU A 132 -31.47 -10.44 17.99
N TYR A 133 -31.10 -9.20 18.26
CA TYR A 133 -31.06 -8.61 19.59
C TYR A 133 -31.81 -7.26 19.61
N PRO A 134 -33.13 -7.24 19.82
CA PRO A 134 -33.93 -6.01 19.80
C PRO A 134 -33.50 -4.98 20.86
N ARG A 135 -32.93 -5.47 21.97
CA ARG A 135 -32.35 -4.65 23.05
C ARG A 135 -30.95 -5.12 23.37
N LEU A 136 -30.04 -4.17 23.47
CA LEU A 136 -28.70 -4.40 24.00
C LEU A 136 -28.62 -3.83 25.42
N GLY A 137 -27.98 -4.55 26.33
CA GLY A 137 -27.83 -4.10 27.69
C GLY A 137 -26.57 -4.67 28.35
N ILE A 138 -26.04 -3.94 29.28
CA ILE A 138 -24.96 -4.39 30.17
C ILE A 138 -25.61 -4.78 31.50
N GLY A 139 -25.41 -6.02 31.91
CA GLY A 139 -25.95 -6.55 33.15
C GLY A 139 -25.15 -7.75 33.63
N ILE A 140 -25.54 -8.29 34.75
CA ILE A 140 -24.94 -9.50 35.29
C ILE A 140 -25.48 -10.69 34.48
N PRO A 141 -24.60 -11.51 33.84
CA PRO A 141 -25.03 -12.66 33.06
C PRO A 141 -25.77 -13.69 33.92
N PHE A 142 -26.53 -14.57 33.24
CA PHE A 142 -27.28 -15.69 33.87
C PHE A 142 -28.46 -15.26 34.76
N GLY A 143 -29.20 -14.17 34.38
CA GLY A 143 -30.44 -13.76 35.05
C GLY A 143 -30.26 -12.69 36.12
N GLY A 144 -29.09 -12.10 36.26
CA GLY A 144 -28.85 -10.94 37.12
C GLY A 144 -29.47 -9.63 36.60
N PRO A 145 -29.47 -8.55 37.42
CA PRO A 145 -30.06 -7.28 37.05
C PRO A 145 -29.34 -6.66 35.85
N VAL A 146 -30.16 -6.11 34.94
CA VAL A 146 -29.67 -5.31 33.80
C VAL A 146 -29.40 -3.91 34.29
N LEU A 147 -28.14 -3.47 34.27
CA LEU A 147 -27.70 -2.16 34.76
C LEU A 147 -28.09 -1.03 33.80
N VAL A 148 -27.90 -1.24 32.51
CA VAL A 148 -28.25 -0.28 31.43
C VAL A 148 -28.75 -1.07 30.24
N SER A 149 -29.87 -0.71 29.68
CA SER A 149 -30.36 -1.30 28.42
C SER A 149 -30.96 -0.24 27.52
N GLY A 150 -30.81 -0.43 26.21
CA GLY A 150 -31.42 0.44 25.21
C GLY A 150 -31.85 -0.34 23.99
N GLY A 151 -32.69 0.25 23.17
CA GLY A 151 -33.03 -0.32 21.87
C GLY A 151 -31.79 -0.41 20.99
N THR A 152 -31.57 -1.55 20.34
CA THR A 152 -30.36 -1.80 19.52
C THR A 152 -30.20 -0.75 18.43
N ASN A 153 -31.27 -0.34 17.76
CA ASN A 153 -31.24 0.69 16.71
C ASN A 153 -30.92 2.09 17.23
N ALA A 154 -31.20 2.38 18.51
CA ALA A 154 -30.83 3.66 19.12
C ALA A 154 -29.32 3.69 19.45
N ILE A 155 -28.77 2.57 19.89
CA ILE A 155 -27.34 2.43 20.18
C ILE A 155 -26.53 2.29 18.88
N LEU A 156 -26.97 1.40 17.98
CA LEU A 156 -26.34 1.12 16.70
C LEU A 156 -26.95 1.98 15.59
N ASN A 157 -26.75 3.30 15.65
CA ASN A 157 -27.10 4.16 14.53
C ASN A 157 -26.17 3.92 13.32
N LEU A 158 -26.56 4.41 12.14
CA LEU A 158 -25.82 4.17 10.87
C LEU A 158 -24.33 4.51 10.95
N TRP A 159 -24.00 5.65 11.60
CA TRP A 159 -22.60 6.07 11.77
C TRP A 159 -21.81 5.10 12.64
N PHE A 160 -22.42 4.68 13.75
CA PHE A 160 -21.78 3.74 14.68
C PHE A 160 -21.58 2.38 14.02
N VAL A 161 -22.58 1.86 13.30
CA VAL A 161 -22.46 0.60 12.54
C VAL A 161 -21.37 0.68 11.49
N ALA A 162 -21.31 1.77 10.74
CA ALA A 162 -20.26 1.98 9.73
C ALA A 162 -18.87 2.01 10.37
N LEU A 163 -18.68 2.81 11.43
CA LEU A 163 -17.41 2.88 12.15
C LEU A 163 -17.04 1.53 12.76
N LEU A 164 -17.99 0.84 13.39
CA LEU A 164 -17.76 -0.47 14.00
C LEU A 164 -17.28 -1.49 12.95
N GLY A 165 -18.05 -1.66 11.87
CA GLY A 165 -17.73 -2.63 10.84
C GLY A 165 -16.39 -2.37 10.16
N LEU A 166 -16.14 -1.12 9.75
CA LEU A 166 -14.89 -0.72 9.12
C LEU A 166 -13.70 -0.86 10.07
N SER A 167 -13.84 -0.36 11.32
CA SER A 167 -12.73 -0.36 12.29
C SER A 167 -12.37 -1.76 12.77
N LEU A 168 -13.34 -2.62 13.06
CA LEU A 168 -13.07 -3.98 13.53
C LEU A 168 -12.40 -4.80 12.44
N ASN A 169 -12.86 -4.71 11.21
CA ASN A 169 -12.22 -5.39 10.08
C ASN A 169 -10.78 -4.90 9.88
N GLU A 170 -10.59 -3.59 9.77
CA GLU A 170 -9.28 -2.99 9.50
C GLU A 170 -8.29 -3.18 10.66
N SER A 171 -8.76 -3.22 11.91
CA SER A 171 -7.88 -3.48 13.07
C SER A 171 -7.18 -4.84 13.00
N ALA A 172 -7.82 -5.84 12.37
CA ALA A 172 -7.22 -7.14 12.17
C ALA A 172 -6.06 -7.09 11.14
N TYR A 173 -6.17 -6.25 10.11
CA TYR A 173 -5.07 -6.01 9.17
C TYR A 173 -3.96 -5.19 9.82
N MET A 174 -4.32 -4.15 10.57
CA MET A 174 -3.36 -3.32 11.31
C MET A 174 -2.60 -4.13 12.36
N ALA A 175 -3.25 -5.07 13.04
CA ALA A 175 -2.60 -5.96 14.01
C ALA A 175 -1.47 -6.79 13.38
N GLU A 176 -1.69 -7.33 12.18
CA GLU A 176 -0.67 -8.10 11.47
C GLU A 176 0.46 -7.21 10.91
N ILE A 177 0.14 -5.99 10.45
CA ILE A 177 1.15 -5.02 10.01
C ILE A 177 2.07 -4.64 11.19
N VAL A 178 1.50 -4.29 12.34
CA VAL A 178 2.26 -3.92 13.54
C VAL A 178 3.07 -5.11 14.05
N ARG A 179 2.46 -6.30 14.15
CA ARG A 179 3.14 -7.53 14.58
C ARG A 179 4.29 -7.88 13.63
N GLY A 180 4.07 -7.85 12.32
CA GLY A 180 5.09 -8.11 11.31
C GLY A 180 6.24 -7.13 11.38
N GLY A 181 5.95 -5.84 11.58
CA GLY A 181 6.96 -4.80 11.74
C GLY A 181 7.80 -4.97 13.01
N LEU A 182 7.18 -5.34 14.14
CA LEU A 182 7.93 -5.62 15.38
C LEU A 182 8.81 -6.88 15.26
N LEU A 183 8.32 -7.92 14.59
CA LEU A 183 9.09 -9.15 14.36
C LEU A 183 10.19 -9.01 13.30
N SER A 184 10.15 -7.98 12.46
CA SER A 184 11.19 -7.72 11.47
C SER A 184 12.50 -7.22 12.07
N VAL A 185 12.48 -6.73 13.31
CA VAL A 185 13.67 -6.28 14.02
C VAL A 185 14.46 -7.50 14.51
N PRO A 186 15.73 -7.65 14.13
CA PRO A 186 16.55 -8.78 14.56
C PRO A 186 16.66 -8.91 16.07
N ARG A 187 16.54 -10.12 16.62
CA ARG A 187 16.62 -10.40 18.06
C ARG A 187 17.93 -9.91 18.69
N GLN A 188 19.03 -9.96 17.93
CA GLN A 188 20.33 -9.46 18.36
C GLN A 188 20.31 -7.99 18.80
N GLN A 189 19.41 -7.15 18.23
CA GLN A 189 19.24 -5.76 18.66
C GLN A 189 18.73 -5.68 20.11
N SER A 190 17.78 -6.54 20.47
CA SER A 190 17.26 -6.62 21.85
C SER A 190 18.29 -7.21 22.83
N GLU A 191 19.05 -8.21 22.39
CA GLU A 191 20.10 -8.85 23.19
C GLU A 191 21.27 -7.89 23.45
N ALA A 192 21.71 -7.17 22.41
CA ALA A 192 22.75 -6.14 22.57
C ALA A 192 22.32 -5.01 23.51
N ALA A 193 21.06 -4.57 23.41
CA ALA A 193 20.50 -3.57 24.33
C ALA A 193 20.53 -4.03 25.80
N LYS A 194 20.17 -5.30 26.05
CA LYS A 194 20.22 -5.92 27.39
C LYS A 194 21.66 -6.00 27.89
N ALA A 195 22.62 -6.40 27.04
CA ALA A 195 24.04 -6.46 27.40
C ALA A 195 24.61 -5.09 27.80
N LEU A 196 24.07 -4.00 27.24
CA LEU A 196 24.39 -2.61 27.62
C LEU A 196 23.62 -2.11 28.84
N GLY A 197 22.89 -2.96 29.55
CA GLY A 197 22.14 -2.60 30.75
C GLY A 197 20.87 -1.79 30.49
N MET A 198 20.37 -1.73 29.26
CA MET A 198 19.14 -0.99 28.93
C MET A 198 17.92 -1.70 29.49
N SER A 199 17.00 -0.93 30.11
CA SER A 199 15.67 -1.44 30.47
C SER A 199 14.88 -1.81 29.21
N GLY A 200 13.95 -2.79 29.33
CA GLY A 200 13.14 -3.26 28.21
C GLY A 200 12.37 -2.13 27.49
N TRP A 201 11.82 -1.19 28.27
CA TRP A 201 11.13 -0.01 27.72
C TRP A 201 12.08 0.92 26.96
N LEU A 202 13.28 1.16 27.50
CA LEU A 202 14.27 2.00 26.85
C LEU A 202 14.79 1.39 25.55
N ALA A 203 15.05 0.07 25.56
CA ALA A 203 15.42 -0.70 24.36
C ALA A 203 14.30 -0.68 23.32
N PHE A 204 13.04 -0.88 23.74
CA PHE A 204 11.88 -0.80 22.84
C PHE A 204 11.79 0.59 22.19
N ARG A 205 11.79 1.67 22.99
CA ARG A 205 11.56 3.03 22.51
C ARG A 205 12.70 3.55 21.63
N ARG A 206 13.95 3.23 21.95
CA ARG A 206 15.15 3.81 21.27
C ARG A 206 15.69 2.94 20.14
N ILE A 207 15.49 1.62 20.20
CA ILE A 207 16.12 0.67 19.28
C ILE A 207 15.06 -0.03 18.41
N ILE A 208 14.09 -0.71 19.06
CA ILE A 208 13.14 -1.57 18.35
C ILE A 208 12.10 -0.75 17.60
N LEU A 209 11.41 0.16 18.28
CA LEU A 209 10.31 0.92 17.70
C LEU A 209 10.72 1.75 16.46
N PRO A 210 11.85 2.50 16.45
CA PRO A 210 12.26 3.25 15.27
C PRO A 210 12.58 2.37 14.06
N GLN A 211 13.08 1.16 14.29
CA GLN A 211 13.34 0.19 13.22
C GLN A 211 12.02 -0.44 12.74
N ALA A 212 11.15 -0.85 13.65
CA ALA A 212 9.84 -1.41 13.33
C ALA A 212 8.95 -0.43 12.55
N LEU A 213 8.96 0.87 12.89
CA LEU A 213 8.19 1.90 12.20
C LEU A 213 8.54 2.01 10.71
N ARG A 214 9.79 1.74 10.32
CA ARG A 214 10.18 1.74 8.91
C ARG A 214 9.46 0.65 8.10
N VAL A 215 9.06 -0.44 8.76
CA VAL A 215 8.33 -1.56 8.15
C VAL A 215 6.82 -1.40 8.32
N ILE A 216 6.35 -0.77 9.42
CA ILE A 216 4.93 -0.57 9.73
C ILE A 216 4.33 0.56 8.88
N VAL A 217 5.02 1.69 8.78
CA VAL A 217 4.44 2.92 8.20
C VAL A 217 4.07 2.79 6.71
N PRO A 218 4.90 2.19 5.83
CA PRO A 218 4.54 2.04 4.41
C PRO A 218 3.24 1.25 4.18
N PRO A 219 3.05 0.03 4.72
CA PRO A 219 1.79 -0.68 4.52
C PRO A 219 0.60 -0.01 5.22
N THR A 220 0.80 0.69 6.36
CA THR A 220 -0.26 1.46 7.02
C THR A 220 -0.82 2.55 6.10
N GLY A 221 0.03 3.27 5.37
CA GLY A 221 -0.44 4.28 4.42
C GLY A 221 -1.25 3.67 3.26
N ASN A 222 -0.86 2.48 2.79
CA ASN A 222 -1.65 1.76 1.80
C ASN A 222 -3.03 1.35 2.34
N GLN A 223 -3.12 1.00 3.64
CA GLN A 223 -4.42 0.72 4.28
C GLN A 223 -5.30 1.97 4.36
N VAL A 224 -4.73 3.17 4.61
CA VAL A 224 -5.50 4.42 4.57
C VAL A 224 -6.12 4.65 3.19
N ILE A 225 -5.34 4.45 2.11
CA ILE A 225 -5.83 4.58 0.73
C ILE A 225 -6.89 3.50 0.43
N GLY A 226 -6.71 2.30 0.97
CA GLY A 226 -7.69 1.21 0.90
C GLY A 226 -8.99 1.57 1.60
N MET A 227 -8.92 2.06 2.85
CA MET A 227 -10.06 2.43 3.68
C MET A 227 -10.91 3.52 3.02
N LEU A 228 -10.29 4.52 2.37
CA LEU A 228 -11.02 5.53 1.63
C LEU A 228 -11.96 4.91 0.57
N LYS A 229 -11.52 3.85 -0.11
CA LYS A 229 -12.33 3.13 -1.09
C LYS A 229 -13.34 2.19 -0.43
N TYR A 230 -12.94 1.50 0.64
CA TYR A 230 -13.81 0.59 1.38
C TYR A 230 -14.96 1.32 2.07
N SER A 231 -14.81 2.61 2.38
CA SER A 231 -15.91 3.41 2.92
C SER A 231 -17.12 3.46 2.00
N SER A 232 -16.96 3.28 0.68
CA SER A 232 -18.10 3.17 -0.26
C SER A 232 -19.01 1.97 0.01
N LEU A 233 -18.53 0.92 0.68
CA LEU A 233 -19.33 -0.25 1.03
C LEU A 233 -20.46 0.09 2.04
N VAL A 234 -20.31 1.17 2.80
CA VAL A 234 -21.36 1.59 3.74
C VAL A 234 -22.59 2.17 3.05
N SER A 235 -22.54 2.41 1.73
CA SER A 235 -23.71 2.77 0.92
C SER A 235 -24.79 1.69 1.01
N VAL A 236 -24.42 0.42 1.19
CA VAL A 236 -25.35 -0.71 1.33
C VAL A 236 -26.22 -0.60 2.59
N ILE A 237 -25.71 0.02 3.64
CA ILE A 237 -26.47 0.31 4.85
C ILE A 237 -27.11 1.72 4.83
N ALA A 238 -27.18 2.35 3.64
CA ALA A 238 -27.79 3.65 3.41
C ALA A 238 -27.14 4.83 4.18
N LEU A 239 -25.85 4.74 4.53
CA LEU A 239 -25.12 5.90 5.08
C LEU A 239 -24.79 6.87 3.95
N PRO A 240 -25.18 8.17 4.07
CA PRO A 240 -25.01 9.14 2.98
C PRO A 240 -23.55 9.66 2.87
N GLU A 241 -22.63 8.75 2.55
CA GLU A 241 -21.27 9.04 2.10
C GLU A 241 -21.29 9.37 0.59
N LEU A 242 -20.11 9.49 -0.05
CA LEU A 242 -19.98 9.96 -1.43
C LEU A 242 -20.80 9.13 -2.45
N LEU A 243 -20.68 7.80 -2.41
CA LEU A 243 -21.39 6.92 -3.36
C LEU A 243 -22.89 6.95 -3.12
N TYR A 244 -23.33 6.83 -1.87
CA TYR A 244 -24.76 6.87 -1.54
C TYR A 244 -25.38 8.24 -1.81
N SER A 245 -24.64 9.34 -1.61
CA SER A 245 -25.10 10.68 -1.97
C SER A 245 -25.37 10.82 -3.47
N ALA A 246 -24.52 10.23 -4.31
CA ALA A 246 -24.77 10.15 -5.76
C ALA A 246 -25.96 9.23 -6.08
N GLN A 247 -26.09 8.11 -5.36
CA GLN A 247 -27.19 7.17 -5.50
C GLN A 247 -28.54 7.80 -5.24
N LEU A 248 -28.65 8.66 -4.23
CA LEU A 248 -29.86 9.43 -3.93
C LEU A 248 -30.25 10.37 -5.08
N ILE A 249 -29.30 10.94 -5.81
CA ILE A 249 -29.56 11.80 -6.96
C ILE A 249 -29.99 10.97 -8.17
N TYR A 250 -29.21 9.95 -8.55
CA TYR A 250 -29.52 9.19 -9.75
C TYR A 250 -30.75 8.29 -9.62
N SER A 251 -31.20 7.97 -8.40
CA SER A 251 -32.49 7.29 -8.20
C SER A 251 -33.69 8.17 -8.53
N GLN A 252 -33.50 9.51 -8.60
CA GLN A 252 -34.56 10.46 -8.93
C GLN A 252 -34.53 10.89 -10.40
N ASN A 253 -33.32 11.09 -10.97
CA ASN A 253 -33.15 11.63 -12.31
C ASN A 253 -32.70 10.59 -13.36
N PHE A 254 -32.41 9.36 -12.93
CA PHE A 254 -31.95 8.24 -13.76
C PHE A 254 -30.60 8.45 -14.47
N GLU A 255 -29.83 9.47 -14.09
CA GLU A 255 -28.51 9.80 -14.64
C GLU A 255 -27.39 9.00 -13.96
N THR A 256 -27.52 7.68 -13.94
CA THR A 256 -26.63 6.80 -13.19
C THR A 256 -25.17 6.89 -13.66
N ILE A 257 -24.93 6.82 -14.98
CA ILE A 257 -23.55 6.79 -15.53
C ILE A 257 -22.82 8.10 -15.25
N PRO A 258 -23.37 9.29 -15.53
CA PRO A 258 -22.72 10.56 -15.22
C PRO A 258 -22.35 10.69 -13.74
N LEU A 259 -23.26 10.33 -12.84
CA LEU A 259 -23.04 10.45 -11.39
C LEU A 259 -22.02 9.43 -10.86
N LEU A 260 -21.95 8.22 -11.41
CA LEU A 260 -20.87 7.28 -11.11
C LEU A 260 -19.50 7.79 -11.60
N ILE A 261 -19.47 8.54 -12.70
CA ILE A 261 -18.23 9.22 -13.17
C ILE A 261 -17.82 10.29 -12.17
N VAL A 262 -18.76 11.12 -11.69
CA VAL A 262 -18.50 12.14 -10.66
C VAL A 262 -17.88 11.52 -9.40
N VAL A 263 -18.49 10.45 -8.89
CA VAL A 263 -17.97 9.69 -7.75
C VAL A 263 -16.56 9.17 -8.00
N SER A 264 -16.35 8.58 -9.20
CA SER A 264 -15.05 8.03 -9.59
C SER A 264 -13.96 9.12 -9.68
N ILE A 265 -14.31 10.31 -10.20
CA ILE A 265 -13.38 11.46 -10.25
C ILE A 265 -12.97 11.86 -8.83
N TRP A 266 -13.91 12.00 -7.90
CA TRP A 266 -13.60 12.39 -6.53
C TRP A 266 -12.77 11.34 -5.79
N TYR A 267 -13.09 10.02 -5.95
CA TYR A 267 -12.23 8.98 -5.41
C TYR A 267 -10.84 9.01 -6.01
N LEU A 268 -10.71 9.24 -7.33
CA LEU A 268 -9.42 9.33 -8.00
C LEU A 268 -8.61 10.53 -7.49
N VAL A 269 -9.23 11.69 -7.31
CA VAL A 269 -8.58 12.89 -6.76
C VAL A 269 -8.06 12.59 -5.34
N CYS A 270 -8.93 12.11 -4.46
CA CYS A 270 -8.56 11.83 -3.08
C CYS A 270 -7.48 10.74 -2.96
N THR A 271 -7.62 9.64 -3.71
CA THR A 271 -6.60 8.58 -3.70
C THR A 271 -5.27 9.05 -4.30
N SER A 272 -5.29 9.93 -5.31
CA SER A 272 -4.07 10.53 -5.88
C SER A 272 -3.36 11.42 -4.86
N VAL A 273 -4.09 12.28 -4.15
CA VAL A 273 -3.53 13.12 -3.08
C VAL A 273 -2.90 12.25 -1.99
N LEU A 274 -3.64 11.24 -1.51
CA LEU A 274 -3.13 10.32 -0.49
C LEU A 274 -1.90 9.53 -1.00
N SER A 275 -1.90 9.11 -2.27
CA SER A 275 -0.75 8.39 -2.86
C SER A 275 0.49 9.26 -2.96
N VAL A 276 0.33 10.56 -3.26
CA VAL A 276 1.46 11.52 -3.23
C VAL A 276 1.99 11.67 -1.81
N ILE A 277 1.12 11.87 -0.82
CA ILE A 277 1.51 11.94 0.60
C ILE A 277 2.23 10.65 1.00
N GLN A 278 1.67 9.50 0.66
CA GLN A 278 2.24 8.17 0.93
C GLN A 278 3.65 8.04 0.34
N HIS A 279 3.87 8.47 -0.91
CA HIS A 279 5.18 8.44 -1.55
C HIS A 279 6.24 9.22 -0.74
N TYR A 280 5.90 10.39 -0.21
CA TYR A 280 6.82 11.18 0.64
C TYR A 280 7.08 10.49 1.98
N VAL A 281 6.05 9.90 2.59
CA VAL A 281 6.17 9.14 3.84
C VAL A 281 7.08 7.92 3.64
N GLU A 282 6.87 7.14 2.58
CA GLU A 282 7.71 6.00 2.23
C GLU A 282 9.16 6.40 1.98
N ARG A 283 9.36 7.51 1.29
CA ARG A 283 10.70 8.04 1.03
C ARG A 283 11.41 8.48 2.32
N TYR A 284 10.67 9.00 3.29
CA TYR A 284 11.21 9.40 4.58
C TYR A 284 11.63 8.19 5.42
N TYR A 285 10.75 7.20 5.56
CA TYR A 285 11.00 6.00 6.36
C TYR A 285 11.88 4.97 5.65
N GLY A 286 11.89 4.91 4.32
CA GLY A 286 12.71 4.00 3.52
C GLY A 286 14.19 4.38 3.41
N ARG A 287 14.60 5.54 3.92
CA ARG A 287 16.02 5.95 3.94
C ARG A 287 16.81 5.02 4.86
N GLY A 288 17.53 4.07 4.28
CA GLY A 288 18.44 3.16 4.99
C GLY A 288 18.06 1.68 4.98
N SER A 289 16.98 1.26 4.30
CA SER A 289 16.55 -0.14 4.21
C SER A 289 16.87 -0.82 2.86
N HIS A 290 17.39 -0.09 1.87
CA HIS A 290 17.94 -0.69 0.67
C HIS A 290 19.44 -0.55 0.68
N PRO A 291 20.24 -1.68 0.55
CA PRO A 291 21.59 -1.56 0.01
C PRO A 291 21.41 -0.85 -1.33
N ALA A 292 22.18 0.20 -1.53
CA ALA A 292 22.14 1.02 -2.74
C ALA A 292 22.21 0.08 -3.97
N GLN A 293 21.08 -0.30 -4.51
CA GLN A 293 21.04 -0.69 -5.92
C GLN A 293 21.46 0.58 -6.64
N ALA A 294 22.75 0.59 -6.97
CA ALA A 294 23.38 1.64 -7.71
C ALA A 294 22.43 2.02 -8.83
N LYS A 295 21.91 3.26 -8.78
CA LYS A 295 21.23 3.85 -9.92
C LYS A 295 22.17 3.66 -11.09
N LYS A 296 21.98 2.62 -11.87
CA LYS A 296 22.52 2.54 -13.22
C LYS A 296 21.92 3.75 -13.90
N SER A 297 22.71 4.82 -13.93
CA SER A 297 22.28 6.11 -14.46
C SER A 297 21.76 5.84 -15.87
N LEU A 298 20.68 6.49 -16.23
CA LEU A 298 20.14 6.49 -17.59
C LEU A 298 21.22 6.84 -18.63
N ARG A 299 22.28 7.51 -18.23
CA ARG A 299 23.46 7.82 -19.03
C ARG A 299 24.22 6.57 -19.52
N GLN A 300 24.13 5.41 -18.85
CA GLN A 300 24.75 4.17 -19.34
C GLN A 300 23.87 3.44 -20.38
N ARG A 301 22.68 3.91 -20.67
CA ARG A 301 21.79 3.35 -21.72
C ARG A 301 21.90 4.05 -23.07
N LEU A 302 22.66 5.14 -23.17
CA LEU A 302 22.96 5.75 -24.46
C LEU A 302 24.24 5.09 -24.99
N PRO A 303 24.20 4.40 -26.15
CA PRO A 303 25.42 3.87 -26.77
C PRO A 303 26.34 5.05 -27.08
N GLY A 304 27.54 4.99 -26.50
CA GLY A 304 28.52 6.06 -26.51
C GLY A 304 28.90 6.52 -27.93
N ARG A 305 28.57 7.73 -28.26
CA ARG A 305 29.32 8.53 -29.22
C ARG A 305 30.57 9.01 -28.48
N GLY A 306 31.71 8.40 -28.77
CA GLY A 306 32.98 8.95 -28.33
C GLY A 306 34.02 7.93 -27.87
N ARG A 307 34.59 7.16 -28.81
CA ARG A 307 35.94 6.62 -28.72
C ARG A 307 36.42 6.16 -30.10
N ALA A 308 36.48 7.11 -31.01
CA ALA A 308 37.20 6.97 -32.26
C ALA A 308 38.27 8.06 -32.34
N SER A 309 39.20 8.09 -31.36
CA SER A 309 40.33 9.05 -31.41
C SER A 309 41.57 8.62 -30.65
N SER A 310 41.72 7.33 -30.30
CA SER A 310 43.01 6.89 -29.73
C SER A 310 43.66 5.73 -30.45
N ALA A 311 43.05 5.15 -31.50
CA ALA A 311 43.64 4.07 -32.30
C ALA A 311 44.45 4.58 -33.48
N VAL A 312 44.50 5.87 -33.77
CA VAL A 312 45.28 6.45 -34.89
C VAL A 312 46.65 6.94 -34.44
N MET A 313 46.93 7.06 -33.14
CA MET A 313 48.24 7.54 -32.67
C MET A 313 49.24 6.44 -32.39
N THR A 314 48.83 5.17 -32.25
CA THR A 314 49.77 4.05 -31.97
C THR A 314 50.26 3.36 -33.27
N ALA A 315 49.62 3.62 -34.40
CA ALA A 315 50.10 3.04 -35.71
C ALA A 315 51.14 3.91 -36.40
N ARG A 316 51.48 5.08 -35.91
CA ARG A 316 52.48 5.99 -36.51
C ARG A 316 53.86 5.91 -35.86
N SER A 317 53.98 5.29 -34.68
CA SER A 317 55.28 5.11 -33.99
C SER A 317 56.02 3.81 -34.35
N VAL A 318 55.36 2.84 -35.00
CA VAL A 318 55.99 1.57 -35.39
C VAL A 318 56.57 1.60 -36.82
N ARG A 319 56.33 2.66 -37.61
CA ARG A 319 56.84 2.79 -38.99
C ARG A 319 58.11 3.64 -39.15
N VAL A 320 58.65 4.19 -38.06
CA VAL A 320 59.89 4.99 -38.09
C VAL A 320 61.12 4.21 -37.55
N ALA A 321 60.92 3.05 -36.90
CA ALA A 321 62.00 2.26 -36.32
C ALA A 321 62.50 1.09 -37.22
N GLY A 322 62.03 0.98 -38.47
CA GLY A 322 62.41 -0.12 -39.39
C GLY A 322 63.18 0.31 -40.66
N ALA A 323 63.80 1.49 -40.66
CA ALA A 323 64.50 2.01 -41.84
C ALA A 323 65.92 2.46 -41.53
N GLU A 324 66.60 1.81 -40.55
CA GLU A 324 68.04 1.89 -40.38
C GLU A 324 68.52 0.54 -39.79
N GLN A 325 68.74 -0.41 -40.66
CA GLN A 325 69.86 -1.41 -40.69
C GLN A 325 69.80 -2.21 -42.00
#